data_b1bc4bcca3a5f73eab4ded3ea78a5ad4
#
_entry.id   b1bc4bcca3a5f73eab4ded3ea78a5ad4
#
_cell.length_a   1.000
_cell.length_b   1.000
_cell.length_c   1.000
_cell.angle_alpha   90.00
_cell.angle_beta   90.00
_cell.angle_gamma   90.00
#
_symmetry.space_group_name_H-M   'P 1'
#
loop_
_entity.id
_entity.type
_entity.pdbx_description
1 polymer ?
#
loop_
_entity_poly.entity_id
_entity_poly.type
_entity_poly.pdbx_seq_one_letter_code
_entity_poly.pdbx_strand_id
1 'polypeptide(L)'
;MHYLKLIQNLEKYSKITDSDKKSIKFSFNPLKVRQKEILISENEQCNKLFFVNKGLLRAYYTDSKGNEITRRIAWESGFLTSIDSFRKKGLENNETIECIENAELLVISKKEYEILISSSVNLRRAYQILLEKYLAINMRRFQQLTSLSPAERLHYFDKNFPKLKNHISDTILATFLGISRKTLERVRKNNIGH
;
A
#
# COMPACT_ATOMS: atom_id res chain seq x y z
N MET A 1 15.97 -15.85 2.81
CA MET A 1 14.52 -16.03 2.62
C MET A 1 13.76 -14.72 2.40
N HIS A 2 14.16 -13.62 3.04
CA HIS A 2 13.42 -12.34 3.04
C HIS A 2 13.19 -11.69 1.66
N TYR A 3 14.15 -11.79 0.73
CA TYR A 3 14.12 -11.08 -0.56
C TYR A 3 13.39 -11.84 -1.68
N LEU A 4 13.02 -13.10 -1.46
CA LEU A 4 12.47 -13.96 -2.51
C LEU A 4 11.16 -13.39 -3.09
N LYS A 5 10.22 -12.99 -2.24
CA LYS A 5 8.94 -12.41 -2.68
C LYS A 5 9.13 -11.10 -3.46
N LEU A 6 10.06 -10.24 -3.02
CA LEU A 6 10.38 -9.00 -3.72
C LEU A 6 10.95 -9.29 -5.12
N ILE A 7 11.94 -10.17 -5.21
CA ILE A 7 12.58 -10.55 -6.49
C ILE A 7 11.55 -11.15 -7.43
N GLN A 8 10.77 -12.14 -6.98
CA GLN A 8 9.69 -12.75 -7.76
C GLN A 8 8.62 -11.76 -8.22
N ASN A 9 8.33 -10.74 -7.37
CA ASN A 9 7.41 -9.68 -7.75
C ASN A 9 7.97 -8.83 -8.90
N LEU A 10 9.25 -8.45 -8.83
CA LEU A 10 9.92 -7.66 -9.87
C LEU A 10 10.14 -8.46 -11.17
N GLU A 11 10.41 -9.76 -11.07
CA GLU A 11 10.55 -10.67 -12.24
C GLU A 11 9.27 -10.77 -13.09
N LYS A 12 8.10 -10.43 -12.55
CA LYS A 12 6.85 -10.33 -13.33
C LYS A 12 6.85 -9.19 -14.33
N TYR A 13 7.74 -8.21 -14.17
CA TYR A 13 7.72 -6.96 -14.93
C TYR A 13 8.97 -6.74 -15.78
N SER A 14 10.09 -7.35 -15.41
CA SER A 14 11.35 -7.23 -16.12
C SER A 14 12.26 -8.42 -15.84
N LYS A 15 13.23 -8.66 -16.72
CA LYS A 15 14.29 -9.65 -16.47
C LYS A 15 15.18 -9.15 -15.34
N ILE A 16 15.19 -9.83 -14.19
CA ILE A 16 16.06 -9.49 -13.06
C ILE A 16 17.30 -10.37 -13.10
N THR A 17 18.46 -9.76 -13.35
CA THR A 17 19.75 -10.45 -13.44
C THR A 17 20.28 -10.79 -12.04
N ASP A 18 21.31 -11.65 -11.96
CA ASP A 18 21.96 -11.97 -10.69
C ASP A 18 22.65 -10.74 -10.07
N SER A 19 23.15 -9.82 -10.89
CA SER A 19 23.67 -8.53 -10.44
C SER A 19 22.54 -7.69 -9.81
N ASP A 20 21.37 -7.61 -10.47
CA ASP A 20 20.20 -6.90 -9.93
C ASP A 20 19.78 -7.52 -8.59
N LYS A 21 19.74 -8.85 -8.48
CA LYS A 21 19.42 -9.56 -7.22
C LYS A 21 20.38 -9.23 -6.09
N LYS A 22 21.69 -9.10 -6.40
CA LYS A 22 22.70 -8.66 -5.41
C LYS A 22 22.45 -7.22 -4.98
N SER A 23 22.19 -6.31 -5.91
CA SER A 23 21.89 -4.90 -5.63
C SER A 23 20.62 -4.74 -4.80
N ILE A 24 19.55 -5.48 -5.10
CA ILE A 24 18.30 -5.49 -4.29
C ILE A 24 18.61 -5.92 -2.85
N LYS A 25 19.36 -7.03 -2.67
CA LYS A 25 19.71 -7.52 -1.34
C LYS A 25 20.55 -6.55 -0.53
N PHE A 26 21.39 -5.77 -1.20
CA PHE A 26 22.23 -4.75 -0.56
C PHE A 26 21.43 -3.50 -0.16
N SER A 27 20.47 -3.08 -0.99
CA SER A 27 19.72 -1.83 -0.79
C SER A 27 18.50 -1.95 0.10
N PHE A 28 17.87 -3.13 0.17
CA PHE A 28 16.69 -3.34 1.01
C PHE A 28 17.07 -3.97 2.34
N ASN A 29 16.54 -3.43 3.42
CA ASN A 29 16.76 -3.92 4.78
C ASN A 29 15.49 -4.59 5.34
N PRO A 30 15.60 -5.80 5.95
CA PRO A 30 14.48 -6.41 6.65
C PRO A 30 14.05 -5.59 7.87
N LEU A 31 12.74 -5.45 8.05
CA LEU A 31 12.14 -4.75 9.18
C LEU A 31 10.94 -5.55 9.69
N LYS A 32 10.89 -5.81 10.99
CA LYS A 32 9.72 -6.36 11.67
C LYS A 32 9.02 -5.24 12.41
N VAL A 33 7.72 -5.15 12.25
CA VAL A 33 6.89 -4.12 12.85
C VAL A 33 5.70 -4.74 13.57
N ARG A 34 5.26 -4.10 14.64
CA ARG A 34 4.11 -4.52 15.43
C ARG A 34 2.83 -3.87 14.91
N GLN A 35 1.72 -4.49 15.23
CA GLN A 35 0.41 -3.90 15.02
C GLN A 35 0.33 -2.51 15.67
N LYS A 36 -0.28 -1.55 14.96
CA LYS A 36 -0.42 -0.12 15.35
C LYS A 36 0.89 0.68 15.38
N GLU A 37 1.99 0.11 14.94
CA GLU A 37 3.25 0.86 14.81
C GLU A 37 3.15 1.82 13.61
N ILE A 38 3.47 3.09 13.87
CA ILE A 38 3.52 4.14 12.85
C ILE A 38 4.90 4.11 12.18
N LEU A 39 4.92 3.97 10.87
CA LEU A 39 6.14 3.90 10.05
C LEU A 39 6.53 5.25 9.47
N ILE A 40 5.54 6.07 9.16
CA ILE A 40 5.66 7.45 8.68
C ILE A 40 4.49 8.23 9.27
N SER A 41 4.76 9.34 9.91
CA SER A 41 3.73 10.25 10.44
C SER A 41 3.33 11.30 9.40
N GLU A 42 2.10 11.79 9.51
CA GLU A 42 1.67 13.01 8.85
C GLU A 42 2.60 14.18 9.27
N ASN A 43 2.87 15.10 8.34
CA ASN A 43 3.79 16.24 8.49
C ASN A 43 5.29 15.88 8.59
N GLU A 44 5.68 14.61 8.51
CA GLU A 44 7.07 14.19 8.36
C GLU A 44 7.44 14.05 6.87
N GLN A 45 8.70 14.17 6.53
CA GLN A 45 9.17 13.85 5.19
C GLN A 45 9.26 12.33 5.01
N CYS A 46 8.52 11.80 4.03
CA CYS A 46 8.62 10.39 3.69
C CYS A 46 9.88 10.13 2.85
N ASN A 47 10.84 9.43 3.44
CA ASN A 47 12.09 9.04 2.79
C ASN A 47 12.29 7.52 2.70
N LYS A 48 11.22 6.74 2.88
CA LYS A 48 11.23 5.28 2.88
C LYS A 48 10.17 4.71 1.95
N LEU A 49 10.52 3.61 1.28
CA LEU A 49 9.58 2.76 0.54
C LEU A 49 9.56 1.38 1.21
N PHE A 50 8.37 0.88 1.47
CA PHE A 50 8.15 -0.42 2.12
C PHE A 50 7.63 -1.43 1.12
N PHE A 51 8.14 -2.66 1.18
CA PHE A 51 7.60 -3.84 0.52
C PHE A 51 7.11 -4.81 1.59
N VAL A 52 5.90 -5.32 1.46
CA VAL A 52 5.27 -6.21 2.44
C VAL A 52 5.57 -7.66 2.12
N ASN A 53 6.40 -8.32 2.93
CA ASN A 53 6.61 -9.77 2.87
C ASN A 53 5.48 -10.54 3.53
N LYS A 54 4.97 -10.02 4.66
CA LYS A 54 3.86 -10.59 5.45
C LYS A 54 3.19 -9.47 6.23
N GLY A 55 1.87 -9.57 6.43
CA GLY A 55 1.09 -8.62 7.20
C GLY A 55 0.44 -7.54 6.34
N LEU A 56 -0.03 -6.48 6.98
CA LEU A 56 -0.84 -5.43 6.38
C LEU A 56 -0.39 -4.05 6.84
N LEU A 57 -0.26 -3.13 5.87
CA LEU A 57 -0.06 -1.70 6.11
C LEU A 57 -1.25 -0.92 5.55
N ARG A 58 -1.57 0.22 6.15
CA ARG A 58 -2.45 1.24 5.56
C ARG A 58 -1.77 2.59 5.49
N ALA A 59 -2.20 3.39 4.52
CA ALA A 59 -1.99 4.82 4.51
C ALA A 59 -3.33 5.52 4.69
N TYR A 60 -3.39 6.48 5.61
CA TYR A 60 -4.59 7.26 5.91
C TYR A 60 -4.21 8.72 6.16
N TYR A 61 -5.17 9.62 6.01
CA TYR A 61 -5.07 11.01 6.44
C TYR A 61 -6.16 11.31 7.46
N THR A 62 -5.96 12.35 8.27
CA THR A 62 -6.95 12.82 9.22
C THR A 62 -7.73 13.98 8.63
N ASP A 63 -9.06 13.86 8.57
CA ASP A 63 -9.91 14.95 8.09
C ASP A 63 -10.03 16.07 9.13
N SER A 64 -10.69 17.19 8.76
CA SER A 64 -10.88 18.35 9.64
C SER A 64 -11.72 18.06 10.89
N LYS A 65 -12.37 16.89 10.96
CA LYS A 65 -13.18 16.44 12.10
C LYS A 65 -12.43 15.42 12.97
N GLY A 66 -11.17 15.12 12.65
CA GLY A 66 -10.35 14.14 13.37
C GLY A 66 -10.61 12.68 12.96
N ASN A 67 -11.32 12.42 11.86
CA ASN A 67 -11.54 11.06 11.40
C ASN A 67 -10.39 10.59 10.51
N GLU A 68 -9.93 9.37 10.75
CA GLU A 68 -8.93 8.72 9.91
C GLU A 68 -9.58 8.17 8.63
N ILE A 69 -9.16 8.65 7.47
CA ILE A 69 -9.67 8.24 6.17
C ILE A 69 -8.63 7.38 5.46
N THR A 70 -8.87 6.07 5.38
CA THR A 70 -7.97 5.12 4.73
C THR A 70 -7.94 5.33 3.23
N ARG A 71 -6.77 5.69 2.70
CA ARG A 71 -6.57 5.87 1.27
C ARG A 71 -6.08 4.61 0.57
N ARG A 72 -5.17 3.88 1.21
CA ARG A 72 -4.50 2.71 0.62
C ARG A 72 -4.30 1.63 1.68
N ILE A 73 -4.34 0.38 1.23
CA ILE A 73 -3.96 -0.80 2.00
C ILE A 73 -2.94 -1.56 1.17
N ALA A 74 -1.81 -1.93 1.77
CA ALA A 74 -0.82 -2.79 1.17
C ALA A 74 -0.72 -4.08 1.96
N TRP A 75 -0.74 -5.20 1.24
CA TRP A 75 -0.61 -6.56 1.78
C TRP A 75 0.55 -7.28 1.09
N GLU A 76 0.70 -8.57 1.33
CA GLU A 76 1.80 -9.37 0.79
C GLU A 76 2.08 -9.09 -0.70
N SER A 77 3.34 -8.89 -1.02
CA SER A 77 3.86 -8.49 -2.32
C SER A 77 3.46 -7.08 -2.78
N GLY A 78 2.85 -6.28 -1.89
CA GLY A 78 2.53 -4.87 -2.15
C GLY A 78 3.65 -3.92 -1.74
N PHE A 79 3.68 -2.75 -2.38
CA PHE A 79 4.54 -1.64 -1.99
C PHE A 79 3.71 -0.52 -1.36
N LEU A 80 4.29 0.20 -0.39
CA LEU A 80 3.68 1.38 0.21
C LEU A 80 4.73 2.45 0.51
N THR A 81 4.43 3.68 0.13
CA THR A 81 5.14 4.92 0.49
C THR A 81 4.18 6.09 0.30
N SER A 82 4.48 7.24 0.87
CA SER A 82 3.82 8.49 0.47
C SER A 82 4.52 9.05 -0.77
N ILE A 83 3.90 8.86 -1.94
CA ILE A 83 4.55 9.09 -3.23
C ILE A 83 4.99 10.53 -3.40
N ASP A 84 4.15 11.50 -3.05
CA ASP A 84 4.44 12.92 -3.26
C ASP A 84 5.65 13.34 -2.43
N SER A 85 5.65 13.04 -1.13
CA SER A 85 6.74 13.34 -0.21
C SER A 85 8.00 12.52 -0.53
N PHE A 86 7.85 11.25 -0.92
CA PHE A 86 8.97 10.40 -1.32
C PHE A 86 9.67 10.91 -2.60
N ARG A 87 8.92 11.44 -3.56
CA ARG A 87 9.50 11.96 -4.81
C ARG A 87 10.09 13.35 -4.65
N LYS A 88 9.39 14.26 -3.97
CA LYS A 88 9.79 15.68 -3.86
C LYS A 88 10.49 15.93 -2.54
N LYS A 89 11.76 16.35 -2.59
CA LYS A 89 12.52 16.74 -1.41
C LYS A 89 11.89 17.98 -0.76
N GLY A 90 11.76 17.97 0.56
CA GLY A 90 11.21 19.10 1.33
C GLY A 90 9.68 19.19 1.30
N LEU A 91 8.97 18.26 0.65
CA LEU A 91 7.52 18.17 0.75
C LEU A 91 7.13 17.29 1.95
N GLU A 92 6.42 17.89 2.89
CA GLU A 92 5.84 17.16 4.01
C GLU A 92 4.78 16.17 3.53
N ASN A 93 4.62 15.12 4.29
CA ASN A 93 3.66 14.06 4.04
C ASN A 93 2.28 14.47 4.61
N ASN A 94 1.23 14.25 3.86
CA ASN A 94 -0.16 14.50 4.27
C ASN A 94 -0.91 13.23 4.67
N GLU A 95 -0.19 12.15 4.94
CA GLU A 95 -0.79 10.88 5.33
C GLU A 95 0.11 10.12 6.31
N THR A 96 -0.51 9.35 7.20
CA THR A 96 0.19 8.44 8.10
C THR A 96 0.25 7.05 7.49
N ILE A 97 1.39 6.37 7.59
CA ILE A 97 1.54 4.96 7.26
C ILE A 97 1.69 4.17 8.54
N GLU A 98 0.76 3.25 8.79
CA GLU A 98 0.78 2.39 9.96
C GLU A 98 0.62 0.91 9.64
N CYS A 99 0.99 0.09 10.59
CA CYS A 99 0.88 -1.35 10.56
C CYS A 99 -0.49 -1.79 11.11
N ILE A 100 -1.34 -2.43 10.29
CA ILE A 100 -2.67 -2.92 10.72
C ILE A 100 -2.52 -4.20 11.56
N GLU A 101 -1.55 -5.04 11.23
CA GLU A 101 -1.22 -6.27 11.95
C GLU A 101 0.29 -6.49 11.90
N ASN A 102 0.84 -7.33 12.80
CA ASN A 102 2.27 -7.62 12.81
C ASN A 102 2.79 -7.95 11.41
N ALA A 103 3.82 -7.26 10.95
CA ALA A 103 4.31 -7.37 9.59
C ALA A 103 5.83 -7.62 9.51
N GLU A 104 6.21 -8.32 8.43
CA GLU A 104 7.58 -8.45 7.98
C GLU A 104 7.74 -7.68 6.68
N LEU A 105 8.60 -6.69 6.69
CA LEU A 105 8.80 -5.75 5.60
C LEU A 105 10.22 -5.83 5.06
N LEU A 106 10.39 -5.34 3.83
CA LEU A 106 11.66 -4.86 3.34
C LEU A 106 11.55 -3.35 3.15
N VAL A 107 12.49 -2.60 3.68
CA VAL A 107 12.53 -1.14 3.58
C VAL A 107 13.75 -0.70 2.81
N ILE A 108 13.56 0.28 1.92
CA ILE A 108 14.63 0.96 1.20
C ILE A 108 14.51 2.46 1.44
N SER A 109 15.64 3.13 1.71
CA SER A 109 15.65 4.60 1.78
C SER A 109 15.52 5.22 0.38
N LYS A 110 15.05 6.46 0.31
CA LYS A 110 14.97 7.22 -0.95
C LYS A 110 16.32 7.26 -1.67
N LYS A 111 17.41 7.52 -0.94
CA LYS A 111 18.76 7.59 -1.49
C LYS A 111 19.18 6.26 -2.13
N GLU A 112 19.01 5.16 -1.42
CA GLU A 112 19.34 3.82 -1.92
C GLU A 112 18.45 3.42 -3.10
N TYR A 113 17.17 3.78 -3.05
CA TYR A 113 16.23 3.57 -4.13
C TYR A 113 16.66 4.32 -5.41
N GLU A 114 17.05 5.59 -5.32
CA GLU A 114 17.53 6.39 -6.45
C GLU A 114 18.80 5.78 -7.07
N ILE A 115 19.73 5.32 -6.25
CA ILE A 115 20.92 4.60 -6.71
C ILE A 115 20.53 3.30 -7.42
N LEU A 116 19.65 2.51 -6.81
CA LEU A 116 19.26 1.21 -7.33
C LEU A 116 18.59 1.31 -8.70
N ILE A 117 17.65 2.25 -8.90
CA ILE A 117 16.96 2.41 -10.19
C ILE A 117 17.83 3.10 -11.24
N SER A 118 18.84 3.90 -10.85
CA SER A 118 19.76 4.51 -11.80
C SER A 118 20.81 3.51 -12.29
N SER A 119 21.18 2.52 -11.48
CA SER A 119 22.23 1.54 -11.78
C SER A 119 21.77 0.39 -12.70
N SER A 120 20.45 0.17 -12.85
CA SER A 120 19.93 -0.95 -13.65
C SER A 120 18.73 -0.54 -14.52
N VAL A 121 18.87 -0.76 -15.83
CA VAL A 121 17.76 -0.56 -16.79
C VAL A 121 16.59 -1.50 -16.51
N ASN A 122 16.87 -2.74 -16.08
CA ASN A 122 15.84 -3.73 -15.75
C ASN A 122 15.02 -3.31 -14.53
N LEU A 123 15.68 -2.85 -13.47
CA LEU A 123 15.00 -2.37 -12.26
C LEU A 123 14.20 -1.09 -12.52
N ARG A 124 14.74 -0.19 -13.34
CA ARG A 124 14.02 1.02 -13.78
C ARG A 124 12.75 0.65 -14.55
N ARG A 125 12.83 -0.31 -15.48
CA ARG A 125 11.67 -0.80 -16.25
C ARG A 125 10.62 -1.44 -15.32
N ALA A 126 11.03 -2.31 -14.39
CA ALA A 126 10.13 -2.92 -13.41
C ALA A 126 9.41 -1.84 -12.59
N TYR A 127 10.13 -0.81 -12.16
CA TYR A 127 9.57 0.31 -11.41
C TYR A 127 8.56 1.13 -12.25
N GLN A 128 8.86 1.42 -13.51
CA GLN A 128 7.92 2.13 -14.39
C GLN A 128 6.59 1.37 -14.51
N ILE A 129 6.64 0.06 -14.76
CA ILE A 129 5.44 -0.77 -14.86
C ILE A 129 4.67 -0.80 -13.52
N LEU A 130 5.38 -0.85 -12.39
CA LEU A 130 4.76 -0.76 -11.07
C LEU A 130 4.04 0.57 -10.85
N LEU A 131 4.62 1.69 -11.28
CA LEU A 131 3.98 3.01 -11.22
C LEU A 131 2.74 3.09 -12.11
N GLU A 132 2.80 2.58 -13.33
CA GLU A 132 1.65 2.53 -14.25
C GLU A 132 0.50 1.71 -13.65
N LYS A 133 0.81 0.55 -13.06
CA LYS A 133 -0.19 -0.27 -12.34
C LYS A 133 -0.76 0.45 -11.12
N TYR A 134 0.09 1.13 -10.36
CA TYR A 134 -0.37 1.94 -9.24
C TYR A 134 -1.33 3.04 -9.70
N LEU A 135 -0.99 3.75 -10.77
CA LEU A 135 -1.86 4.77 -11.37
C LEU A 135 -3.20 4.17 -11.80
N ALA A 136 -3.18 3.05 -12.54
CA ALA A 136 -4.39 2.36 -12.98
C ALA A 136 -5.29 1.91 -11.81
N ILE A 137 -4.71 1.41 -10.73
CA ILE A 137 -5.45 1.04 -9.51
C ILE A 137 -6.11 2.27 -8.88
N ASN A 138 -5.39 3.41 -8.79
CA ASN A 138 -5.95 4.64 -8.20
C ASN A 138 -7.06 5.23 -9.08
N MET A 139 -6.90 5.23 -10.41
CA MET A 139 -7.95 5.68 -11.35
C MET A 139 -9.21 4.82 -11.22
N ARG A 140 -9.07 3.50 -11.17
CA ARG A 140 -10.19 2.57 -10.94
C ARG A 140 -10.86 2.82 -9.58
N ARG A 141 -10.07 3.03 -8.54
CA ARG A 141 -10.61 3.36 -7.22
C ARG A 141 -11.38 4.67 -7.23
N PHE A 142 -10.86 5.71 -7.86
CA PHE A 142 -11.57 6.99 -8.04
C PHE A 142 -12.92 6.77 -8.74
N GLN A 143 -12.94 6.03 -9.84
CA GLN A 143 -14.18 5.68 -10.55
C GLN A 143 -15.16 4.94 -9.63
N GLN A 144 -14.71 3.98 -8.83
CA GLN A 144 -15.59 3.26 -7.90
C GLN A 144 -16.21 4.19 -6.86
N LEU A 145 -15.41 5.10 -6.28
CA LEU A 145 -15.88 6.05 -5.29
C LEU A 145 -16.92 7.04 -5.84
N THR A 146 -16.83 7.37 -7.12
CA THR A 146 -17.71 8.35 -7.78
C THR A 146 -18.92 7.73 -8.45
N SER A 147 -18.85 6.47 -8.94
CA SER A 147 -19.88 5.85 -9.78
C SER A 147 -20.63 4.72 -9.12
N LEU A 148 -20.09 4.07 -8.08
CA LEU A 148 -20.72 2.93 -7.43
C LEU A 148 -21.44 3.31 -6.13
N SER A 149 -22.59 2.66 -5.88
CA SER A 149 -23.27 2.72 -4.60
C SER A 149 -22.46 2.05 -3.48
N PRO A 150 -22.74 2.33 -2.21
CA PRO A 150 -22.11 1.65 -1.07
C PRO A 150 -22.15 0.13 -1.14
N ALA A 151 -23.27 -0.45 -1.59
CA ALA A 151 -23.44 -1.90 -1.70
C ALA A 151 -22.55 -2.48 -2.80
N GLU A 152 -22.49 -1.84 -3.96
CA GLU A 152 -21.63 -2.26 -5.07
C GLU A 152 -20.14 -2.16 -4.71
N ARG A 153 -19.74 -1.12 -3.96
CA ARG A 153 -18.34 -0.98 -3.46
C ARG A 153 -17.97 -2.11 -2.50
N LEU A 154 -18.87 -2.47 -1.59
CA LEU A 154 -18.65 -3.60 -0.68
C LEU A 154 -18.59 -4.93 -1.44
N HIS A 155 -19.51 -5.16 -2.38
CA HIS A 155 -19.49 -6.36 -3.22
C HIS A 155 -18.19 -6.47 -4.03
N TYR A 156 -17.76 -5.36 -4.64
CA TYR A 156 -16.48 -5.33 -5.36
C TYR A 156 -15.29 -5.67 -4.45
N PHE A 157 -15.26 -5.11 -3.23
CA PHE A 157 -14.22 -5.40 -2.25
C PHE A 157 -14.22 -6.89 -1.85
N ASP A 158 -15.35 -7.44 -1.48
CA ASP A 158 -15.49 -8.83 -1.05
C ASP A 158 -15.09 -9.81 -2.16
N LYS A 159 -15.42 -9.49 -3.41
CA LYS A 159 -15.06 -10.30 -4.59
C LYS A 159 -13.56 -10.26 -4.91
N ASN A 160 -12.93 -9.08 -4.84
CA ASN A 160 -11.56 -8.89 -5.32
C ASN A 160 -10.50 -9.02 -4.21
N PHE A 161 -10.90 -8.87 -2.94
CA PHE A 161 -10.00 -8.90 -1.78
C PHE A 161 -10.51 -9.83 -0.66
N PRO A 162 -10.93 -11.08 -0.96
CA PRO A 162 -11.55 -11.97 0.03
C PRO A 162 -10.63 -12.24 1.22
N LYS A 163 -9.32 -12.25 1.01
CA LYS A 163 -8.33 -12.47 2.07
C LYS A 163 -8.25 -11.28 3.05
N LEU A 164 -8.55 -10.06 2.61
CA LEU A 164 -8.46 -8.87 3.47
C LEU A 164 -9.66 -8.72 4.41
N LYS A 165 -10.81 -9.31 4.06
CA LYS A 165 -12.06 -9.17 4.80
C LYS A 165 -11.93 -9.48 6.29
N ASN A 166 -11.15 -10.48 6.66
CA ASN A 166 -10.97 -10.94 8.04
C ASN A 166 -9.78 -10.28 8.75
N HIS A 167 -9.01 -9.45 8.04
CA HIS A 167 -7.78 -8.84 8.54
C HIS A 167 -7.90 -7.35 8.82
N ILE A 168 -8.99 -6.71 8.39
CA ILE A 168 -9.22 -5.29 8.60
C ILE A 168 -10.49 -5.04 9.40
N SER A 169 -10.45 -4.06 10.31
CA SER A 169 -11.62 -3.68 11.09
C SER A 169 -12.69 -3.02 10.23
N ASP A 170 -13.95 -3.05 10.69
CA ASP A 170 -15.07 -2.37 10.02
C ASP A 170 -14.85 -0.87 9.87
N THR A 171 -14.16 -0.25 10.81
CA THR A 171 -13.81 1.17 10.74
C THR A 171 -12.85 1.43 9.58
N ILE A 172 -11.78 0.65 9.43
CA ILE A 172 -10.83 0.76 8.33
C ILE A 172 -11.53 0.45 7.00
N LEU A 173 -12.34 -0.61 6.93
CA LEU A 173 -13.07 -0.97 5.72
C LEU A 173 -14.04 0.13 5.31
N ALA A 174 -14.84 0.67 6.23
CA ALA A 174 -15.80 1.73 5.93
C ALA A 174 -15.11 2.96 5.34
N THR A 175 -14.03 3.46 5.97
CA THR A 175 -13.30 4.62 5.44
C THR A 175 -12.59 4.28 4.12
N PHE A 176 -12.08 3.07 3.95
CA PHE A 176 -11.54 2.60 2.67
C PHE A 176 -12.60 2.55 1.57
N LEU A 177 -13.84 2.17 1.86
CA LEU A 177 -14.97 2.19 0.92
C LEU A 177 -15.58 3.59 0.72
N GLY A 178 -15.12 4.61 1.47
CA GLY A 178 -15.68 5.96 1.43
C GLY A 178 -17.10 6.04 1.94
N ILE A 179 -17.43 5.28 2.99
CA ILE A 179 -18.75 5.25 3.65
C ILE A 179 -18.61 5.32 5.17
N SER A 180 -19.69 5.66 5.87
CA SER A 180 -19.72 5.58 7.33
C SER A 180 -19.82 4.13 7.80
N ARG A 181 -19.34 3.85 9.02
CA ARG A 181 -19.51 2.54 9.66
C ARG A 181 -20.98 2.11 9.75
N LYS A 182 -21.89 3.05 10.08
CA LYS A 182 -23.35 2.82 10.09
C LYS A 182 -23.88 2.39 8.72
N THR A 183 -23.35 3.00 7.66
CA THR A 183 -23.70 2.62 6.28
C THR A 183 -23.21 1.22 5.95
N LEU A 184 -21.97 0.86 6.34
CA LEU A 184 -21.41 -0.48 6.15
C LEU A 184 -22.28 -1.55 6.84
N GLU A 185 -22.66 -1.32 8.10
CA GLU A 185 -23.53 -2.23 8.87
C GLU A 185 -24.89 -2.42 8.20
N ARG A 186 -25.50 -1.33 7.71
CA ARG A 186 -26.77 -1.39 6.98
C ARG A 186 -26.68 -2.18 5.69
N VAL A 187 -25.62 -1.96 4.89
CA VAL A 187 -25.41 -2.67 3.63
C VAL A 187 -25.21 -4.17 3.87
N ARG A 188 -24.47 -4.56 4.91
CA ARG A 188 -24.27 -5.96 5.27
C ARG A 188 -25.59 -6.65 5.68
N LYS A 189 -26.42 -5.98 6.47
CA LYS A 189 -27.74 -6.53 6.87
C LYS A 189 -28.62 -6.79 5.66
N ASN A 190 -28.65 -5.86 4.71
CA ASN A 190 -29.46 -6.01 3.50
C ASN A 190 -28.96 -7.13 2.57
N ASN A 191 -27.66 -7.42 2.57
CA ASN A 191 -27.05 -8.50 1.75
C ASN A 191 -27.23 -9.90 2.37
N ILE A 192 -27.59 -10.02 3.66
CA ILE A 192 -27.85 -11.31 4.33
C ILE A 192 -29.32 -11.75 4.10
N GLY A 193 -30.19 -10.87 3.64
CA GLY A 193 -31.63 -11.13 3.41
C GLY A 193 -31.97 -11.58 1.99
N HIS A 194 -30.99 -11.86 1.16
CA HIS A 194 -31.12 -12.44 -0.19
C HIS A 194 -30.17 -13.64 -0.31
#